data_38043c2cf2bd80ba93d7936df4a9cf20
#
_entry.id   38043c2cf2bd80ba93d7936df4a9cf20
#
_cell.length_a   1.000
_cell.length_b   1.000
_cell.length_c   1.000
_cell.angle_alpha   90.00
_cell.angle_beta   90.00
_cell.angle_gamma   90.00
#
_symmetry.space_group_name_H-M   'P 1'
#
loop_
_entity.id
_entity.type
_entity.pdbx_description
1 polymer ?
#
loop_
_entity_poly.entity_id
_entity_poly.type
_entity_poly.pdbx_seq_one_letter_code
_entity_poly.pdbx_strand_id
1 'polypeptide(L)'
;MRGEEDPMLSNRLRRAMRRAGYLGGGLVCLVILLAGAGALYQWIAGSWDRRHNPPPGIFVEVNGRRMHLVCMGQGSPTVVLDSGLSNSWLDWFRVQPEVARLTRVCAYDRAGVGWSDPSPGPRTSRVFAEELHTLLHNAGVAPPFVLVGHSMGGLDVRMYASLYRAEVAGMVLVDSSHPDQPRRLPGFERANAQRRRQIVRDRNLMPFGIPRLLGLCGSWYGSKVPGQAALRGFDCTVRQKEATLAEMDGFNTDLDQVRATVSLGDMPLVVISQAPSSAAAKPFLAFWYPMQDELARLSSRGSHVFAQGSGHMIALDRPDVVTAAIRDVVDQCRRQ
;
A
#
# COMPACT_ATOMS: atom_id res chain seq x y z
N MET A 1 29.35 53.63 -44.97
CA MET A 1 28.09 54.05 -44.35
C MET A 1 27.98 53.29 -43.04
N ARG A 2 28.30 53.93 -41.92
CA ARG A 2 28.06 53.36 -40.58
C ARG A 2 26.60 53.74 -40.23
N GLY A 3 25.76 52.74 -40.02
CA GLY A 3 24.40 52.95 -39.57
C GLY A 3 24.41 53.57 -38.17
N GLU A 4 23.92 54.82 -38.07
CA GLU A 4 23.61 55.47 -36.80
C GLU A 4 22.47 54.69 -36.13
N GLU A 5 22.80 53.95 -35.05
CA GLU A 5 21.77 53.31 -34.22
C GLU A 5 20.99 54.44 -33.52
N ASP A 6 19.68 54.43 -33.71
CA ASP A 6 18.76 55.39 -33.11
C ASP A 6 18.83 55.33 -31.57
N PRO A 7 19.37 56.38 -30.89
CA PRO A 7 19.54 56.38 -29.42
C PRO A 7 18.22 56.28 -28.65
N MET A 8 17.08 56.65 -29.30
CA MET A 8 15.74 56.49 -28.70
C MET A 8 15.29 55.04 -28.68
N LEU A 9 15.64 54.24 -29.69
CA LEU A 9 15.31 52.82 -29.78
C LEU A 9 16.12 52.02 -28.74
N SER A 10 17.42 52.37 -28.56
CA SER A 10 18.28 51.72 -27.57
C SER A 10 17.85 51.98 -26.11
N ASN A 11 17.35 53.17 -25.82
CA ASN A 11 16.83 53.54 -24.49
C ASN A 11 15.46 52.86 -24.19
N ARG A 12 14.58 52.70 -25.19
CA ARG A 12 13.35 51.94 -25.02
C ARG A 12 13.61 50.45 -24.76
N LEU A 13 14.56 49.88 -25.47
CA LEU A 13 14.97 48.47 -25.30
C LEU A 13 15.57 48.23 -23.91
N ARG A 14 16.44 49.10 -23.43
CA ARG A 14 17.01 49.02 -22.07
C ARG A 14 15.96 49.16 -20.97
N ARG A 15 14.94 50.03 -21.13
CA ARG A 15 13.82 50.16 -20.19
C ARG A 15 12.93 48.92 -20.21
N ALA A 16 12.66 48.32 -21.37
CA ALA A 16 11.90 47.08 -21.50
C ALA A 16 12.63 45.93 -20.84
N MET A 17 13.94 45.75 -21.06
CA MET A 17 14.76 44.72 -20.41
C MET A 17 14.81 44.88 -18.89
N ARG A 18 14.95 46.13 -18.37
CA ARG A 18 14.88 46.37 -16.92
C ARG A 18 13.52 46.02 -16.33
N ARG A 19 12.38 46.38 -17.00
CA ARG A 19 11.04 46.02 -16.56
C ARG A 19 10.86 44.49 -16.56
N ALA A 20 11.26 43.80 -17.62
CA ALA A 20 11.25 42.36 -17.71
C ALA A 20 12.08 41.69 -16.58
N GLY A 21 13.26 42.27 -16.26
CA GLY A 21 14.09 41.81 -15.14
C GLY A 21 13.38 41.98 -13.78
N TYR A 22 12.74 43.12 -13.52
CA TYR A 22 11.99 43.34 -12.28
C TYR A 22 10.76 42.40 -12.18
N LEU A 23 10.03 42.19 -13.28
CA LEU A 23 8.88 41.26 -13.32
C LEU A 23 9.36 39.83 -13.09
N GLY A 24 10.46 39.42 -13.75
CA GLY A 24 11.07 38.10 -13.55
C GLY A 24 11.55 37.90 -12.10
N GLY A 25 12.25 38.88 -11.56
CA GLY A 25 12.70 38.86 -10.15
C GLY A 25 11.52 38.81 -9.17
N GLY A 26 10.49 39.61 -9.40
CA GLY A 26 9.26 39.60 -8.59
C GLY A 26 8.55 38.26 -8.63
N LEU A 27 8.46 37.61 -9.81
CA LEU A 27 7.87 36.28 -9.95
C LEU A 27 8.67 35.22 -9.20
N VAL A 28 10.00 35.23 -9.29
CA VAL A 28 10.87 34.32 -8.55
C VAL A 28 10.69 34.52 -7.04
N CYS A 29 10.68 35.74 -6.55
CA CYS A 29 10.44 36.03 -5.13
C CYS A 29 9.05 35.49 -4.69
N LEU A 30 8.01 35.70 -5.49
CA LEU A 30 6.67 35.19 -5.20
C LEU A 30 6.66 33.67 -5.11
N VAL A 31 7.30 32.98 -6.06
CA VAL A 31 7.39 31.50 -6.07
C VAL A 31 8.11 31.01 -4.81
N ILE A 32 9.22 31.66 -4.41
CA ILE A 32 9.96 31.29 -3.19
C ILE A 32 9.09 31.49 -1.94
N LEU A 33 8.38 32.61 -1.84
CA LEU A 33 7.47 32.88 -0.72
C LEU A 33 6.33 31.86 -0.63
N LEU A 34 5.71 31.52 -1.75
CA LEU A 34 4.64 30.52 -1.80
C LEU A 34 5.17 29.11 -1.44
N ALA A 35 6.35 28.76 -1.94
CA ALA A 35 7.00 27.48 -1.58
C ALA A 35 7.33 27.41 -0.08
N GLY A 36 7.86 28.50 0.50
CA GLY A 36 8.14 28.61 1.93
C GLY A 36 6.87 28.51 2.79
N ALA A 37 5.82 29.24 2.40
CA ALA A 37 4.52 29.18 3.09
C ALA A 37 3.90 27.77 3.02
N GLY A 38 3.99 27.13 1.85
CA GLY A 38 3.52 25.75 1.66
C GLY A 38 4.31 24.74 2.51
N ALA A 39 5.63 24.89 2.59
CA ALA A 39 6.47 24.03 3.43
C ALA A 39 6.16 24.21 4.92
N LEU A 40 5.97 25.44 5.38
CA LEU A 40 5.54 25.73 6.76
C LEU A 40 4.18 25.11 7.06
N TYR A 41 3.20 25.28 6.15
CA TYR A 41 1.89 24.65 6.27
C TYR A 41 2.01 23.13 6.37
N GLN A 42 2.78 22.49 5.49
CA GLN A 42 2.98 21.03 5.51
C GLN A 42 3.60 20.57 6.82
N TRP A 43 4.57 21.29 7.34
CA TRP A 43 5.22 20.97 8.61
C TRP A 43 4.25 21.08 9.79
N ILE A 44 3.49 22.19 9.89
CA ILE A 44 2.49 22.41 10.94
C ILE A 44 1.40 21.34 10.87
N ALA A 45 0.79 21.16 9.69
CA ALA A 45 -0.31 20.21 9.50
C ALA A 45 0.13 18.77 9.76
N GLY A 46 1.31 18.36 9.27
CA GLY A 46 1.85 17.03 9.52
C GLY A 46 2.21 16.80 11.00
N SER A 47 2.69 17.83 11.70
CA SER A 47 2.94 17.76 13.15
C SER A 47 1.64 17.65 13.94
N TRP A 48 0.61 18.39 13.53
CA TRP A 48 -0.73 18.30 14.11
C TRP A 48 -1.33 16.90 13.94
N ASP A 49 -1.33 16.35 12.72
CA ASP A 49 -1.89 15.03 12.44
C ASP A 49 -1.22 13.95 13.30
N ARG A 50 0.11 13.93 13.39
CA ARG A 50 0.85 12.96 14.20
C ARG A 50 0.54 13.05 15.70
N ARG A 51 0.36 14.26 16.23
CA ARG A 51 0.06 14.47 17.66
C ARG A 51 -1.35 14.05 18.03
N HIS A 52 -2.32 14.25 17.13
CA HIS A 52 -3.74 14.00 17.41
C HIS A 52 -4.23 12.62 16.97
N ASN A 53 -3.39 11.90 16.21
CA ASN A 53 -3.70 10.55 15.75
C ASN A 53 -2.52 9.61 16.04
N PRO A 54 -2.24 9.31 17.33
CA PRO A 54 -1.19 8.35 17.65
C PRO A 54 -1.57 6.96 17.14
N PRO A 55 -0.59 6.16 16.70
CA PRO A 55 -0.86 4.79 16.25
C PRO A 55 -1.34 3.94 17.43
N PRO A 56 -2.35 3.09 17.23
CA PRO A 56 -2.66 2.04 18.19
C PRO A 56 -1.61 0.94 18.14
N GLY A 57 -1.62 0.03 19.12
CA GLY A 57 -0.72 -1.13 19.11
C GLY A 57 0.68 -0.81 19.64
N ILE A 58 1.69 -1.47 19.09
CA ILE A 58 3.07 -1.40 19.56
C ILE A 58 4.05 -1.18 18.42
N PHE A 59 5.25 -0.73 18.77
CA PHE A 59 6.41 -0.73 17.89
C PHE A 59 7.35 -1.86 18.31
N VAL A 60 7.78 -2.66 17.34
CA VAL A 60 8.69 -3.79 17.53
C VAL A 60 9.96 -3.52 16.74
N GLU A 61 11.11 -3.80 17.32
CA GLU A 61 12.37 -3.65 16.62
C GLU A 61 12.58 -4.80 15.62
N VAL A 62 12.88 -4.45 14.38
CA VAL A 62 13.20 -5.37 13.29
C VAL A 62 14.40 -4.82 12.54
N ASN A 63 15.54 -5.51 12.64
CA ASN A 63 16.78 -5.14 11.96
C ASN A 63 17.21 -3.67 12.21
N GLY A 64 17.15 -3.20 13.47
CA GLY A 64 17.52 -1.83 13.86
C GLY A 64 16.49 -0.76 13.51
N ARG A 65 15.25 -1.13 13.20
CA ARG A 65 14.14 -0.24 12.85
C ARG A 65 12.88 -0.63 13.61
N ARG A 66 12.01 0.35 13.87
CA ARG A 66 10.73 0.11 14.53
C ARG A 66 9.66 -0.18 13.48
N MET A 67 9.04 -1.33 13.58
CA MET A 67 7.87 -1.67 12.78
C MET A 67 6.61 -1.65 13.64
N HIS A 68 5.54 -1.10 13.08
CA HIS A 68 4.25 -0.95 13.76
C HIS A 68 3.43 -2.24 13.63
N LEU A 69 2.87 -2.69 14.76
CA LEU A 69 2.07 -3.91 14.87
C LEU A 69 0.85 -3.67 15.76
N VAL A 70 -0.31 -4.06 15.26
CA VAL A 70 -1.58 -4.00 16.00
C VAL A 70 -2.15 -5.40 16.14
N CYS A 71 -2.13 -5.96 17.35
CA CYS A 71 -2.72 -7.25 17.63
C CYS A 71 -3.97 -7.10 18.50
N MET A 72 -5.00 -7.89 18.23
CA MET A 72 -6.27 -7.94 18.96
C MET A 72 -6.69 -9.39 19.18
N GLY A 73 -7.56 -9.62 20.17
CA GLY A 73 -8.08 -10.97 20.48
C GLY A 73 -7.04 -11.90 21.08
N GLN A 74 -7.45 -13.15 21.30
CA GLN A 74 -6.64 -14.22 21.90
C GLN A 74 -6.98 -15.58 21.26
N GLY A 75 -6.08 -16.54 21.34
CA GLY A 75 -6.30 -17.87 20.80
C GLY A 75 -5.36 -18.25 19.66
N SER A 76 -5.58 -19.41 19.09
CA SER A 76 -4.78 -20.03 18.03
C SER A 76 -5.70 -20.68 17.00
N PRO A 77 -5.27 -20.73 15.73
CA PRO A 77 -4.09 -20.09 15.14
C PRO A 77 -4.17 -18.56 15.16
N THR A 78 -3.01 -17.86 15.15
CA THR A 78 -2.98 -16.42 15.01
C THR A 78 -3.20 -16.03 13.54
N VAL A 79 -4.12 -15.12 13.29
CA VAL A 79 -4.33 -14.53 11.95
C VAL A 79 -3.38 -13.36 11.76
N VAL A 80 -2.65 -13.33 10.64
CA VAL A 80 -1.74 -12.23 10.28
C VAL A 80 -2.24 -11.58 8.98
N LEU A 81 -2.47 -10.27 9.02
CA LEU A 81 -3.08 -9.49 7.95
C LEU A 81 -2.02 -8.64 7.25
N ASP A 82 -1.81 -8.88 5.95
CA ASP A 82 -0.87 -8.13 5.09
C ASP A 82 -1.63 -7.34 4.03
N SER A 83 -1.36 -6.04 3.98
CA SER A 83 -2.08 -5.08 3.14
C SER A 83 -1.53 -5.01 1.71
N GLY A 84 -2.27 -4.37 0.82
CA GLY A 84 -1.85 -4.12 -0.57
C GLY A 84 -0.69 -3.13 -0.70
N LEU A 85 -0.27 -2.86 -1.93
CA LEU A 85 0.79 -1.91 -2.28
C LEU A 85 0.58 -0.55 -1.59
N SER A 86 1.54 -0.10 -0.81
CA SER A 86 1.50 1.20 -0.11
C SER A 86 0.40 1.35 0.96
N ASN A 87 -0.33 0.30 1.23
CA ASN A 87 -1.42 0.31 2.19
C ASN A 87 -0.94 -0.09 3.59
N SER A 88 -1.64 0.40 4.60
CA SER A 88 -1.32 0.20 6.01
C SER A 88 -2.29 -0.79 6.68
N TRP A 89 -2.03 -1.10 7.95
CA TRP A 89 -2.93 -1.86 8.81
C TRP A 89 -4.39 -1.37 8.77
N LEU A 90 -4.63 -0.12 8.40
CA LEU A 90 -5.98 0.48 8.28
C LEU A 90 -6.86 -0.17 7.20
N ASP A 91 -6.31 -0.92 6.26
CA ASP A 91 -7.12 -1.71 5.33
C ASP A 91 -8.04 -2.69 6.07
N TRP A 92 -7.60 -3.13 7.24
CA TRP A 92 -8.22 -4.19 8.03
C TRP A 92 -9.10 -3.70 9.18
N PHE A 93 -9.32 -2.38 9.31
CA PHE A 93 -10.01 -1.81 10.48
C PHE A 93 -11.44 -2.34 10.68
N ARG A 94 -12.10 -2.82 9.61
CA ARG A 94 -13.42 -3.46 9.68
C ARG A 94 -13.35 -4.96 9.91
N VAL A 95 -12.30 -5.60 9.48
CA VAL A 95 -12.10 -7.06 9.55
C VAL A 95 -11.47 -7.45 10.88
N GLN A 96 -10.43 -6.74 11.31
CA GLN A 96 -9.65 -7.09 12.48
C GLN A 96 -10.47 -7.22 13.78
N PRO A 97 -11.41 -6.30 14.12
CA PRO A 97 -12.24 -6.45 15.32
C PRO A 97 -13.16 -7.69 15.29
N GLU A 98 -13.66 -8.05 14.11
CA GLU A 98 -14.54 -9.22 13.97
C GLU A 98 -13.73 -10.53 14.09
N VAL A 99 -12.54 -10.59 13.48
CA VAL A 99 -11.64 -11.73 13.61
C VAL A 99 -11.12 -11.87 15.05
N ALA A 100 -10.91 -10.76 15.75
CA ALA A 100 -10.49 -10.75 17.16
C ALA A 100 -11.45 -11.46 18.12
N ARG A 101 -12.73 -11.61 17.73
CA ARG A 101 -13.72 -12.38 18.48
C ARG A 101 -13.57 -13.90 18.30
N LEU A 102 -12.81 -14.32 17.27
CA LEU A 102 -12.62 -15.73 16.92
C LEU A 102 -11.28 -16.27 17.42
N THR A 103 -10.23 -15.46 17.24
CA THR A 103 -8.84 -15.82 17.56
C THR A 103 -7.97 -14.57 17.67
N ARG A 104 -6.69 -14.73 18.01
CA ARG A 104 -5.71 -13.63 17.95
C ARG A 104 -5.52 -13.20 16.50
N VAL A 105 -5.52 -11.89 16.23
CA VAL A 105 -5.30 -11.32 14.90
C VAL A 105 -4.36 -10.14 14.98
N CYS A 106 -3.37 -10.10 14.10
CA CYS A 106 -2.36 -9.06 14.03
C CYS A 106 -2.33 -8.45 12.61
N ALA A 107 -2.35 -7.12 12.52
CA ALA A 107 -2.08 -6.37 11.31
C ALA A 107 -0.85 -5.50 11.53
N TYR A 108 -0.08 -5.22 10.49
CA TYR A 108 1.17 -4.48 10.61
C TYR A 108 1.36 -3.51 9.45
N ASP A 109 2.29 -2.58 9.63
CA ASP A 109 2.76 -1.70 8.58
C ASP A 109 4.13 -2.17 8.11
N ARG A 110 4.27 -2.42 6.80
CA ARG A 110 5.59 -2.73 6.22
C ARG A 110 6.54 -1.55 6.40
N ALA A 111 7.85 -1.80 6.42
CA ALA A 111 8.84 -0.74 6.62
C ALA A 111 8.68 0.39 5.59
N GLY A 112 8.64 1.63 6.08
CA GLY A 112 8.39 2.85 5.30
C GLY A 112 6.93 3.21 5.10
N VAL A 113 6.01 2.26 5.28
CA VAL A 113 4.56 2.45 5.16
C VAL A 113 3.96 2.77 6.53
N GLY A 114 2.87 3.53 6.53
CA GLY A 114 2.11 3.83 7.74
C GLY A 114 2.98 4.45 8.83
N TRP A 115 3.05 3.78 9.97
CA TRP A 115 3.80 4.22 11.14
C TRP A 115 5.19 3.59 11.26
N SER A 116 5.53 2.59 10.43
CA SER A 116 6.82 1.92 10.45
C SER A 116 7.96 2.81 9.95
N ASP A 117 9.14 2.66 10.55
CA ASP A 117 10.34 3.38 10.11
C ASP A 117 10.74 2.93 8.69
N PRO A 118 11.38 3.79 7.88
CA PRO A 118 11.80 3.43 6.52
C PRO A 118 12.90 2.37 6.54
N SER A 119 12.95 1.57 5.47
CA SER A 119 14.01 0.59 5.24
C SER A 119 14.81 0.94 3.99
N PRO A 120 16.13 0.97 4.04
CA PRO A 120 16.96 1.05 2.85
C PRO A 120 16.95 -0.30 2.09
N GLY A 121 17.25 -0.25 0.81
CA GLY A 121 17.39 -1.43 -0.03
C GLY A 121 16.10 -1.85 -0.75
N PRO A 122 16.16 -2.98 -1.44
CA PRO A 122 15.04 -3.44 -2.24
C PRO A 122 13.85 -3.81 -1.36
N ARG A 123 12.65 -3.47 -1.82
CA ARG A 123 11.39 -3.80 -1.17
C ARG A 123 10.72 -4.91 -1.98
N THR A 124 11.03 -6.16 -1.64
CA THR A 124 10.54 -7.36 -2.35
C THR A 124 9.83 -8.31 -1.40
N SER A 125 8.98 -9.18 -1.94
CA SER A 125 8.20 -10.14 -1.15
C SER A 125 9.07 -11.02 -0.25
N ARG A 126 10.29 -11.37 -0.68
CA ARG A 126 11.25 -12.07 0.20
C ARG A 126 11.64 -11.22 1.40
N VAL A 127 11.99 -9.95 1.17
CA VAL A 127 12.37 -9.03 2.26
C VAL A 127 11.19 -8.80 3.20
N PHE A 128 9.97 -8.63 2.67
CA PHE A 128 8.77 -8.49 3.49
C PHE A 128 8.50 -9.73 4.34
N ALA A 129 8.64 -10.93 3.77
CA ALA A 129 8.46 -12.18 4.48
C ALA A 129 9.49 -12.34 5.62
N GLU A 130 10.76 -12.01 5.38
CA GLU A 130 11.84 -12.07 6.38
C GLU A 130 11.65 -11.02 7.49
N GLU A 131 11.24 -9.79 7.13
CA GLU A 131 10.89 -8.74 8.10
C GLU A 131 9.66 -9.12 8.92
N LEU A 132 8.62 -9.69 8.32
CA LEU A 132 7.41 -10.15 9.01
C LEU A 132 7.74 -11.29 9.99
N HIS A 133 8.55 -12.25 9.59
CA HIS A 133 9.00 -13.35 10.48
C HIS A 133 9.73 -12.78 11.71
N THR A 134 10.67 -11.86 11.50
CA THR A 134 11.39 -11.20 12.58
C THR A 134 10.47 -10.38 13.47
N LEU A 135 9.51 -9.65 12.87
CA LEU A 135 8.50 -8.85 13.57
C LEU A 135 7.66 -9.70 14.50
N LEU A 136 7.10 -10.81 14.00
CA LEU A 136 6.25 -11.71 14.78
C LEU A 136 7.04 -12.38 15.91
N HIS A 137 8.25 -12.85 15.63
CA HIS A 137 9.13 -13.45 16.62
C HIS A 137 9.47 -12.46 17.75
N ASN A 138 9.91 -11.24 17.40
CA ASN A 138 10.31 -10.23 18.39
C ASN A 138 9.11 -9.66 19.17
N ALA A 139 7.90 -9.74 18.59
CA ALA A 139 6.65 -9.39 19.28
C ALA A 139 6.11 -10.52 20.18
N GLY A 140 6.75 -11.68 20.24
CA GLY A 140 6.25 -12.85 20.98
C GLY A 140 4.93 -13.39 20.39
N VAL A 141 4.74 -13.29 19.08
CA VAL A 141 3.58 -13.84 18.37
C VAL A 141 3.96 -15.20 17.84
N ALA A 142 3.51 -16.24 18.52
CA ALA A 142 3.86 -17.63 18.19
C ALA A 142 2.98 -18.20 17.07
N PRO A 143 3.52 -19.08 16.19
CA PRO A 143 2.75 -19.88 15.25
C PRO A 143 1.86 -20.92 16.00
N PRO A 144 0.92 -21.59 15.31
CA PRO A 144 0.69 -21.55 13.86
C PRO A 144 -0.07 -20.29 13.40
N PHE A 145 0.21 -19.87 12.15
CA PHE A 145 -0.41 -18.71 11.53
C PHE A 145 -1.45 -19.07 10.47
N VAL A 146 -2.52 -18.27 10.39
CA VAL A 146 -3.34 -18.13 9.19
C VAL A 146 -2.95 -16.80 8.54
N LEU A 147 -2.33 -16.84 7.37
CA LEU A 147 -1.87 -15.67 6.66
C LEU A 147 -2.98 -15.13 5.74
N VAL A 148 -3.20 -13.83 5.78
CA VAL A 148 -4.20 -13.15 4.94
C VAL A 148 -3.51 -12.05 4.17
N GLY A 149 -3.50 -12.13 2.83
CA GLY A 149 -2.84 -11.15 1.97
C GLY A 149 -3.78 -10.50 0.99
N HIS A 150 -3.85 -9.16 0.99
CA HIS A 150 -4.60 -8.37 0.03
C HIS A 150 -3.70 -7.89 -1.10
N SER A 151 -4.14 -8.05 -2.37
CA SER A 151 -3.42 -7.48 -3.52
C SER A 151 -1.94 -7.92 -3.55
N MET A 152 -0.98 -6.99 -3.49
CA MET A 152 0.46 -7.29 -3.38
C MET A 152 0.79 -8.12 -2.13
N GLY A 153 0.14 -7.86 -0.99
CA GLY A 153 0.33 -8.66 0.23
C GLY A 153 0.03 -10.15 0.04
N GLY A 154 -0.76 -10.52 -0.98
CA GLY A 154 -0.93 -11.91 -1.35
C GLY A 154 0.34 -12.57 -1.92
N LEU A 155 1.24 -11.81 -2.54
CA LEU A 155 2.57 -12.29 -2.94
C LEU A 155 3.44 -12.48 -1.68
N ASP A 156 3.38 -11.53 -0.76
CA ASP A 156 4.21 -11.51 0.45
C ASP A 156 3.90 -12.69 1.36
N VAL A 157 2.61 -12.98 1.62
CA VAL A 157 2.19 -14.14 2.43
C VAL A 157 2.49 -15.48 1.77
N ARG A 158 2.46 -15.57 0.43
CA ARG A 158 2.89 -16.76 -0.30
C ARG A 158 4.40 -16.96 -0.19
N MET A 159 5.18 -15.89 -0.27
CA MET A 159 6.62 -15.94 -0.04
C MET A 159 6.94 -16.36 1.40
N TYR A 160 6.21 -15.82 2.39
CA TYR A 160 6.33 -16.24 3.79
C TYR A 160 6.09 -17.75 3.93
N ALA A 161 4.99 -18.26 3.37
CA ALA A 161 4.67 -19.69 3.41
C ALA A 161 5.71 -20.56 2.70
N SER A 162 6.40 -20.03 1.70
CA SER A 162 7.52 -20.73 1.04
C SER A 162 8.77 -20.81 1.89
N LEU A 163 9.09 -19.75 2.65
CA LEU A 163 10.28 -19.67 3.49
C LEU A 163 10.07 -20.35 4.87
N TYR A 164 8.88 -20.23 5.44
CA TYR A 164 8.55 -20.62 6.81
C TYR A 164 7.33 -21.56 6.85
N ARG A 165 7.34 -22.59 5.99
CA ARG A 165 6.20 -23.50 5.80
C ARG A 165 5.63 -24.10 7.08
N ALA A 166 6.51 -24.46 8.02
CA ALA A 166 6.13 -25.08 9.29
C ALA A 166 5.32 -24.15 10.22
N GLU A 167 5.36 -22.83 9.99
CA GLU A 167 4.65 -21.86 10.81
C GLU A 167 3.24 -21.56 10.28
N VAL A 168 2.91 -22.00 9.05
CA VAL A 168 1.67 -21.60 8.35
C VAL A 168 0.68 -22.75 8.30
N ALA A 169 -0.44 -22.58 8.97
CA ALA A 169 -1.54 -23.56 9.02
C ALA A 169 -2.59 -23.33 7.92
N GLY A 170 -2.79 -22.10 7.45
CA GLY A 170 -3.80 -21.77 6.44
C GLY A 170 -3.55 -20.42 5.78
N MET A 171 -4.29 -20.14 4.70
CA MET A 171 -4.11 -18.89 3.95
C MET A 171 -5.43 -18.36 3.38
N VAL A 172 -5.59 -17.03 3.36
CA VAL A 172 -6.66 -16.33 2.65
C VAL A 172 -6.04 -15.30 1.71
N LEU A 173 -6.33 -15.38 0.42
CA LEU A 173 -5.88 -14.44 -0.59
C LEU A 173 -7.04 -13.53 -0.99
N VAL A 174 -6.94 -12.23 -0.71
CA VAL A 174 -8.00 -11.25 -0.92
C VAL A 174 -7.67 -10.42 -2.16
N ASP A 175 -8.32 -10.69 -3.27
CA ASP A 175 -8.10 -10.07 -4.58
C ASP A 175 -6.61 -9.96 -4.93
N SER A 176 -5.89 -11.05 -4.68
CA SER A 176 -4.44 -11.12 -4.64
C SER A 176 -3.80 -10.91 -6.01
N SER A 177 -2.65 -10.28 -6.03
CA SER A 177 -1.80 -10.23 -7.22
C SER A 177 -1.40 -11.64 -7.69
N HIS A 178 -1.32 -11.80 -9.02
CA HIS A 178 -0.92 -13.04 -9.66
C HIS A 178 0.43 -12.86 -10.37
N PRO A 179 1.35 -13.85 -10.35
CA PRO A 179 2.66 -13.72 -10.98
C PRO A 179 2.64 -13.35 -12.47
N ASP A 180 1.58 -13.72 -13.18
CA ASP A 180 1.45 -13.46 -14.62
C ASP A 180 0.58 -12.25 -14.97
N GLN A 181 0.13 -11.47 -13.97
CA GLN A 181 -0.75 -10.34 -14.25
C GLN A 181 -0.17 -9.29 -15.24
N PRO A 182 1.14 -8.97 -15.27
CA PRO A 182 1.65 -8.04 -16.28
C PRO A 182 1.53 -8.56 -17.71
N ARG A 183 1.62 -9.89 -17.89
CA ARG A 183 1.53 -10.55 -19.20
C ARG A 183 0.09 -10.74 -19.66
N ARG A 184 -0.85 -10.92 -18.70
CA ARG A 184 -2.24 -11.32 -18.97
C ARG A 184 -3.23 -10.17 -18.91
N LEU A 185 -2.93 -9.09 -18.18
CA LEU A 185 -3.80 -7.93 -18.09
C LEU A 185 -3.47 -6.90 -19.17
N PRO A 186 -4.38 -6.64 -20.11
CA PRO A 186 -4.17 -5.63 -21.13
C PRO A 186 -3.91 -4.26 -20.53
N GLY A 187 -2.85 -3.60 -20.96
CA GLY A 187 -2.52 -2.23 -20.50
C GLY A 187 -1.91 -2.13 -19.10
N PHE A 188 -1.62 -3.24 -18.43
CA PHE A 188 -1.05 -3.24 -17.08
C PHE A 188 0.21 -2.36 -16.96
N GLU A 189 1.20 -2.56 -17.82
CA GLU A 189 2.45 -1.80 -17.81
C GLU A 189 2.21 -0.28 -18.02
N ARG A 190 1.29 0.07 -18.91
CA ARG A 190 0.93 1.47 -19.15
C ARG A 190 0.29 2.10 -17.92
N ALA A 191 -0.66 1.40 -17.29
CA ALA A 191 -1.33 1.86 -16.07
C ALA A 191 -0.34 2.00 -14.91
N ASN A 192 0.55 1.02 -14.75
CA ASN A 192 1.59 1.03 -13.72
C ASN A 192 2.58 2.19 -13.92
N ALA A 193 3.05 2.41 -15.14
CA ALA A 193 3.90 3.55 -15.47
C ALA A 193 3.21 4.90 -15.24
N GLN A 194 1.92 5.01 -15.52
CA GLN A 194 1.13 6.22 -15.26
C GLN A 194 1.00 6.47 -13.74
N ARG A 195 0.67 5.43 -12.97
CA ARG A 195 0.60 5.49 -11.50
C ARG A 195 1.94 5.93 -10.91
N ARG A 196 3.05 5.33 -11.38
CA ARG A 196 4.41 5.69 -10.92
C ARG A 196 4.72 7.16 -11.17
N ARG A 197 4.42 7.69 -12.38
CA ARG A 197 4.60 9.13 -12.68
C ARG A 197 3.80 10.03 -11.76
N GLN A 198 2.55 9.64 -11.45
CA GLN A 198 1.71 10.38 -10.52
C GLN A 198 2.32 10.41 -9.10
N ILE A 199 2.79 9.28 -8.59
CA ILE A 199 3.42 9.18 -7.26
C ILE A 199 4.71 10.02 -7.20
N VAL A 200 5.55 9.98 -8.25
CA VAL A 200 6.76 10.82 -8.35
C VAL A 200 6.40 12.31 -8.31
N ARG A 201 5.39 12.73 -9.06
CA ARG A 201 4.88 14.11 -9.03
C ARG A 201 4.43 14.49 -7.63
N ASP A 202 3.60 13.64 -7.00
CA ASP A 202 3.03 13.91 -5.68
C ASP A 202 4.14 13.94 -4.61
N ARG A 203 5.14 13.05 -4.69
CA ARG A 203 6.34 13.09 -3.83
C ARG A 203 7.08 14.42 -3.94
N ASN A 204 7.30 14.92 -5.16
CA ASN A 204 8.04 16.17 -5.40
C ASN A 204 7.26 17.41 -4.91
N LEU A 205 5.93 17.35 -4.95
CA LEU A 205 5.06 18.45 -4.48
C LEU A 205 4.74 18.36 -2.98
N MET A 206 5.00 17.21 -2.35
CA MET A 206 4.67 16.94 -0.94
C MET A 206 5.33 17.92 0.04
N PRO A 207 6.64 18.29 -0.11
CA PRO A 207 7.26 19.24 0.80
C PRO A 207 6.58 20.60 0.85
N PHE A 208 5.90 20.99 -0.22
CA PHE A 208 5.19 22.27 -0.35
C PHE A 208 3.71 22.19 0.07
N GLY A 209 3.25 21.05 0.59
CA GLY A 209 1.88 20.85 1.05
C GLY A 209 0.81 20.79 -0.04
N ILE A 210 1.21 20.82 -1.32
CA ILE A 210 0.28 20.87 -2.46
C ILE A 210 -0.65 19.66 -2.51
N PRO A 211 -0.20 18.39 -2.38
CA PRO A 211 -1.10 17.24 -2.36
C PRO A 211 -2.08 17.28 -1.19
N ARG A 212 -1.67 17.81 -0.03
CA ARG A 212 -2.53 17.99 1.13
C ARG A 212 -3.63 19.03 0.88
N LEU A 213 -3.28 20.19 0.33
CA LEU A 213 -4.22 21.26 -0.03
C LEU A 213 -5.26 20.80 -1.04
N LEU A 214 -4.85 19.97 -2.00
CA LEU A 214 -5.71 19.39 -3.03
C LEU A 214 -6.51 18.16 -2.57
N GLY A 215 -6.40 17.75 -1.29
CA GLY A 215 -7.11 16.59 -0.75
C GLY A 215 -6.70 15.25 -1.38
N LEU A 216 -5.49 15.15 -1.93
CA LEU A 216 -5.02 13.93 -2.62
C LEU A 216 -4.50 12.85 -1.66
N CYS A 217 -4.22 13.22 -0.40
CA CYS A 217 -3.73 12.28 0.61
C CYS A 217 -4.89 11.42 1.15
N GLY A 218 -4.68 10.11 1.21
CA GLY A 218 -5.70 9.16 1.68
C GLY A 218 -6.86 8.97 0.71
N SER A 219 -6.80 9.51 -0.50
CA SER A 219 -7.89 9.46 -1.49
C SER A 219 -8.28 8.04 -1.90
N TRP A 220 -7.38 7.07 -1.78
CA TRP A 220 -7.63 5.65 -2.06
C TRP A 220 -8.70 5.03 -1.18
N TYR A 221 -8.81 5.50 0.06
CA TYR A 221 -9.76 4.98 1.04
C TYR A 221 -11.15 5.62 0.92
N GLY A 222 -11.24 6.78 0.23
CA GLY A 222 -12.49 7.53 0.14
C GLY A 222 -13.04 7.88 1.52
N SER A 223 -14.37 7.92 1.65
CA SER A 223 -15.07 8.12 2.94
C SER A 223 -15.19 6.84 3.79
N LYS A 224 -14.61 5.72 3.33
CA LYS A 224 -14.85 4.39 3.90
C LYS A 224 -14.11 4.12 5.20
N VAL A 225 -13.06 4.89 5.51
CA VAL A 225 -12.22 4.68 6.69
C VAL A 225 -12.50 5.78 7.72
N PRO A 226 -12.94 5.45 8.94
CA PRO A 226 -12.91 6.40 10.04
C PRO A 226 -11.46 6.74 10.36
N GLY A 227 -11.15 8.02 10.51
CA GLY A 227 -9.78 8.43 10.78
C GLY A 227 -9.00 8.89 9.54
N GLN A 228 -9.65 9.51 8.56
CA GLN A 228 -8.97 10.18 7.44
C GLN A 228 -7.84 11.13 7.89
N ALA A 229 -7.91 11.65 9.12
CA ALA A 229 -6.85 12.45 9.72
C ALA A 229 -5.59 11.61 10.00
N ALA A 230 -5.75 10.37 10.48
CA ALA A 230 -4.63 9.44 10.68
C ALA A 230 -3.97 9.08 9.34
N LEU A 231 -4.79 8.77 8.33
CA LEU A 231 -4.31 8.55 6.95
C LEU A 231 -3.49 9.74 6.44
N ARG A 232 -3.97 10.96 6.61
CA ARG A 232 -3.23 12.16 6.21
C ARG A 232 -1.91 12.30 6.94
N GLY A 233 -1.82 11.84 8.19
CA GLY A 233 -0.62 11.91 9.02
C GLY A 233 0.57 11.16 8.43
N PHE A 234 0.34 10.05 7.71
CA PHE A 234 1.40 9.29 7.05
C PHE A 234 1.34 9.37 5.52
N ASP A 235 0.17 9.36 4.88
CA ASP A 235 0.07 9.39 3.41
C ASP A 235 0.50 10.74 2.81
N CYS A 236 0.30 11.84 3.55
CA CYS A 236 0.82 13.17 3.21
C CYS A 236 2.31 13.35 3.56
N THR A 237 3.15 12.36 3.34
CA THR A 237 4.60 12.44 3.62
C THR A 237 5.43 11.98 2.42
N VAL A 238 6.61 12.57 2.28
CA VAL A 238 7.61 12.12 1.29
C VAL A 238 7.96 10.66 1.53
N ARG A 239 8.15 10.27 2.80
CA ARG A 239 8.48 8.90 3.22
C ARG A 239 7.51 7.86 2.66
N GLN A 240 6.19 8.10 2.79
CA GLN A 240 5.17 7.19 2.26
C GLN A 240 5.25 7.04 0.74
N LYS A 241 5.51 8.14 0.02
CA LYS A 241 5.63 8.09 -1.45
C LYS A 241 6.91 7.39 -1.89
N GLU A 242 7.99 7.54 -1.14
CA GLU A 242 9.25 6.80 -1.38
C GLU A 242 9.08 5.32 -1.11
N ALA A 243 8.42 4.92 -0.01
CA ALA A 243 8.09 3.53 0.25
C ALA A 243 7.22 2.93 -0.87
N THR A 244 6.20 3.66 -1.32
CA THR A 244 5.35 3.24 -2.45
C THR A 244 6.16 3.01 -3.72
N LEU A 245 7.09 3.92 -4.05
CA LEU A 245 7.95 3.78 -5.23
C LEU A 245 8.88 2.59 -5.10
N ALA A 246 9.45 2.36 -3.91
CA ALA A 246 10.33 1.23 -3.66
C ALA A 246 9.58 -0.13 -3.79
N GLU A 247 8.35 -0.23 -3.27
CA GLU A 247 7.48 -1.40 -3.47
C GLU A 247 7.13 -1.59 -4.95
N MET A 248 6.82 -0.51 -5.69
CA MET A 248 6.57 -0.61 -7.15
C MET A 248 7.81 -1.03 -7.93
N ASP A 249 8.99 -0.57 -7.55
CA ASP A 249 10.25 -0.92 -8.21
C ASP A 249 10.63 -2.40 -7.93
N GLY A 250 10.23 -2.95 -6.76
CA GLY A 250 10.38 -4.36 -6.39
C GLY A 250 9.39 -5.32 -7.07
N PHE A 251 8.26 -4.81 -7.54
CA PHE A 251 7.10 -5.62 -7.90
C PHE A 251 7.37 -6.72 -8.95
N ASN A 252 8.15 -6.46 -9.99
CA ASN A 252 8.49 -7.50 -10.97
C ASN A 252 9.36 -8.60 -10.36
N THR A 253 10.25 -8.24 -9.43
CA THR A 253 11.03 -9.21 -8.65
C THR A 253 10.12 -10.06 -7.75
N ASP A 254 9.10 -9.47 -7.16
CA ASP A 254 8.09 -10.18 -6.34
C ASP A 254 7.38 -11.26 -7.15
N LEU A 255 6.95 -10.89 -8.36
CA LEU A 255 6.28 -11.83 -9.27
C LEU A 255 7.19 -13.02 -9.63
N ASP A 256 8.48 -12.77 -9.89
CA ASP A 256 9.44 -13.82 -10.20
C ASP A 256 9.76 -14.69 -8.98
N GLN A 257 9.93 -14.10 -7.81
CA GLN A 257 10.15 -14.82 -6.57
C GLN A 257 8.96 -15.75 -6.24
N VAL A 258 7.74 -15.23 -6.37
CA VAL A 258 6.53 -15.99 -6.05
C VAL A 258 6.18 -17.02 -7.13
N ARG A 259 6.55 -16.78 -8.40
CA ARG A 259 6.41 -17.78 -9.47
C ARG A 259 7.26 -19.02 -9.20
N ALA A 260 8.40 -18.86 -8.54
CA ALA A 260 9.26 -19.97 -8.13
C ALA A 260 8.68 -20.75 -6.92
N THR A 261 7.65 -20.23 -6.22
CA THR A 261 7.02 -20.96 -5.12
C THR A 261 6.11 -22.06 -5.66
N VAL A 262 6.25 -23.24 -5.08
CA VAL A 262 5.47 -24.42 -5.46
C VAL A 262 4.11 -24.46 -4.77
N SER A 263 3.36 -25.52 -5.01
CA SER A 263 2.08 -25.84 -4.40
C SER A 263 2.08 -25.63 -2.88
N LEU A 264 0.94 -25.20 -2.37
CA LEU A 264 0.65 -25.10 -0.92
C LEU A 264 0.22 -26.48 -0.34
N GLY A 265 0.22 -27.54 -1.15
CA GLY A 265 -0.15 -28.89 -0.73
C GLY A 265 -1.64 -29.00 -0.38
N ASP A 266 -1.92 -29.41 0.85
CA ASP A 266 -3.27 -29.54 1.41
C ASP A 266 -3.60 -28.45 2.45
N MET A 267 -2.87 -27.34 2.44
CA MET A 267 -3.12 -26.20 3.32
C MET A 267 -4.52 -25.62 3.05
N PRO A 268 -5.38 -25.41 4.06
CA PRO A 268 -6.62 -24.67 3.90
C PRO A 268 -6.39 -23.32 3.21
N LEU A 269 -7.05 -23.09 2.07
CA LEU A 269 -6.87 -21.89 1.26
C LEU A 269 -8.22 -21.37 0.77
N VAL A 270 -8.49 -20.09 1.01
CA VAL A 270 -9.62 -19.39 0.39
C VAL A 270 -9.09 -18.22 -0.42
N VAL A 271 -9.48 -18.13 -1.69
CA VAL A 271 -9.23 -16.99 -2.57
C VAL A 271 -10.53 -16.21 -2.73
N ILE A 272 -10.48 -14.90 -2.50
CA ILE A 272 -11.63 -14.01 -2.61
C ILE A 272 -11.38 -13.04 -3.76
N SER A 273 -12.29 -12.97 -4.73
CA SER A 273 -12.24 -12.00 -5.82
C SER A 273 -13.25 -10.88 -5.65
N GLN A 274 -12.88 -9.69 -6.08
CA GLN A 274 -13.82 -8.61 -6.29
C GLN A 274 -14.91 -9.03 -7.28
N ALA A 275 -16.13 -8.56 -7.07
CA ALA A 275 -17.26 -8.76 -8.01
C ALA A 275 -18.12 -7.48 -8.04
N PRO A 276 -17.61 -6.40 -8.67
CA PRO A 276 -18.30 -5.11 -8.72
C PRO A 276 -19.58 -5.21 -9.54
N SER A 277 -20.58 -4.44 -9.15
CA SER A 277 -21.87 -4.37 -9.85
C SER A 277 -21.77 -3.65 -11.20
N SER A 278 -20.69 -2.91 -11.45
CA SER A 278 -20.49 -2.14 -12.68
C SER A 278 -20.18 -3.03 -13.88
N ALA A 279 -20.95 -2.89 -14.95
CA ALA A 279 -20.69 -3.57 -16.22
C ALA A 279 -19.32 -3.17 -16.84
N ALA A 280 -18.79 -1.99 -16.55
CA ALA A 280 -17.51 -1.51 -17.04
C ALA A 280 -16.31 -2.35 -16.51
N ALA A 281 -16.48 -3.09 -15.42
CA ALA A 281 -15.47 -3.96 -14.88
C ALA A 281 -15.34 -5.31 -15.63
N LYS A 282 -16.37 -5.73 -16.37
CA LYS A 282 -16.42 -7.06 -17.02
C LYS A 282 -15.19 -7.38 -17.88
N PRO A 283 -14.66 -6.49 -18.73
CA PRO A 283 -13.49 -6.79 -19.55
C PRO A 283 -12.25 -7.13 -18.70
N PHE A 284 -12.03 -6.41 -17.60
CA PHE A 284 -10.95 -6.69 -16.68
C PHE A 284 -11.15 -8.04 -15.97
N LEU A 285 -12.36 -8.30 -15.48
CA LEU A 285 -12.69 -9.51 -14.72
C LEU A 285 -12.53 -10.78 -15.56
N ALA A 286 -12.74 -10.71 -16.87
CA ALA A 286 -12.53 -11.84 -17.78
C ALA A 286 -11.07 -12.34 -17.78
N PHE A 287 -10.11 -11.46 -17.51
CA PHE A 287 -8.69 -11.84 -17.33
C PHE A 287 -8.36 -12.13 -15.88
N TRP A 288 -9.03 -11.45 -14.94
CA TRP A 288 -8.72 -11.53 -13.52
C TRP A 288 -9.17 -12.83 -12.88
N TYR A 289 -10.42 -13.26 -13.11
CA TYR A 289 -10.97 -14.45 -12.48
C TYR A 289 -10.20 -15.76 -12.79
N PRO A 290 -9.79 -16.04 -14.03
CA PRO A 290 -8.97 -17.23 -14.29
C PRO A 290 -7.66 -17.25 -13.49
N MET A 291 -7.04 -16.09 -13.25
CA MET A 291 -5.84 -15.99 -12.42
C MET A 291 -6.15 -16.29 -10.95
N GLN A 292 -7.31 -15.84 -10.44
CA GLN A 292 -7.70 -16.13 -9.06
C GLN A 292 -8.09 -17.63 -8.89
N ASP A 293 -8.69 -18.24 -9.91
CA ASP A 293 -8.91 -19.70 -9.95
C ASP A 293 -7.59 -20.49 -9.92
N GLU A 294 -6.56 -20.01 -10.60
CA GLU A 294 -5.22 -20.60 -10.56
C GLU A 294 -4.61 -20.49 -9.15
N LEU A 295 -4.79 -19.36 -8.46
CA LEU A 295 -4.36 -19.21 -7.06
C LEU A 295 -5.09 -20.20 -6.14
N ALA A 296 -6.38 -20.43 -6.33
CA ALA A 296 -7.11 -21.42 -5.53
C ALA A 296 -6.58 -22.84 -5.74
N ARG A 297 -6.15 -23.19 -6.95
CA ARG A 297 -5.56 -24.51 -7.26
C ARG A 297 -4.15 -24.73 -6.68
N LEU A 298 -3.54 -23.73 -6.03
CA LEU A 298 -2.26 -23.91 -5.33
C LEU A 298 -2.39 -24.90 -4.15
N SER A 299 -3.60 -25.12 -3.64
CA SER A 299 -3.90 -26.10 -2.61
C SER A 299 -4.98 -27.07 -3.09
N SER A 300 -4.85 -28.37 -2.72
CA SER A 300 -5.90 -29.37 -2.93
C SER A 300 -7.17 -29.06 -2.12
N ARG A 301 -7.07 -28.22 -1.09
CA ARG A 301 -8.19 -27.71 -0.27
C ARG A 301 -8.51 -26.25 -0.57
N GLY A 302 -8.09 -25.76 -1.74
CA GLY A 302 -8.34 -24.40 -2.16
C GLY A 302 -9.76 -24.18 -2.64
N SER A 303 -10.35 -23.05 -2.30
CA SER A 303 -11.65 -22.60 -2.79
C SER A 303 -11.58 -21.16 -3.29
N HIS A 304 -12.48 -20.81 -4.23
CA HIS A 304 -12.59 -19.45 -4.77
C HIS A 304 -13.99 -18.91 -4.51
N VAL A 305 -14.08 -17.73 -3.91
CA VAL A 305 -15.35 -17.05 -3.59
C VAL A 305 -15.37 -15.64 -4.15
N PHE A 306 -16.56 -15.09 -4.35
CA PHE A 306 -16.76 -13.78 -4.97
C PHE A 306 -17.42 -12.82 -3.98
N ALA A 307 -16.78 -11.66 -3.75
CA ALA A 307 -17.31 -10.59 -2.93
C ALA A 307 -18.29 -9.73 -3.75
N GLN A 308 -19.54 -10.15 -3.84
CA GLN A 308 -20.58 -9.47 -4.64
C GLN A 308 -20.75 -8.01 -4.20
N GLY A 309 -20.74 -7.09 -5.18
CA GLY A 309 -20.87 -5.65 -4.96
C GLY A 309 -19.57 -4.95 -4.51
N SER A 310 -18.46 -5.69 -4.39
CA SER A 310 -17.16 -5.11 -3.99
C SER A 310 -16.27 -4.81 -5.19
N GLY A 311 -15.51 -3.70 -5.09
CA GLY A 311 -14.31 -3.46 -5.88
C GLY A 311 -13.08 -4.12 -5.24
N HIS A 312 -11.89 -3.66 -5.67
CA HIS A 312 -10.60 -4.20 -5.22
C HIS A 312 -10.38 -4.14 -3.69
N MET A 313 -10.96 -3.15 -3.01
CA MET A 313 -10.81 -2.97 -1.55
C MET A 313 -11.85 -3.80 -0.78
N ILE A 314 -11.82 -5.13 -0.95
CA ILE A 314 -12.84 -6.05 -0.41
C ILE A 314 -12.94 -5.94 1.12
N ALA A 315 -11.83 -5.80 1.83
CA ALA A 315 -11.82 -5.67 3.28
C ALA A 315 -12.60 -4.43 3.79
N LEU A 316 -12.74 -3.41 2.95
CA LEU A 316 -13.51 -2.20 3.24
C LEU A 316 -14.96 -2.29 2.74
N ASP A 317 -15.16 -2.90 1.57
CA ASP A 317 -16.46 -2.98 0.90
C ASP A 317 -17.33 -4.11 1.46
N ARG A 318 -16.72 -5.27 1.68
CA ARG A 318 -17.37 -6.51 2.14
C ARG A 318 -16.52 -7.21 3.22
N PRO A 319 -16.31 -6.55 4.38
CA PRO A 319 -15.58 -7.15 5.51
C PRO A 319 -16.20 -8.45 6.01
N ASP A 320 -17.51 -8.62 5.83
CA ASP A 320 -18.25 -9.82 6.14
C ASP A 320 -17.74 -11.05 5.36
N VAL A 321 -17.48 -10.91 4.05
CA VAL A 321 -16.96 -11.96 3.20
C VAL A 321 -15.54 -12.37 3.61
N VAL A 322 -14.69 -11.38 3.89
CA VAL A 322 -13.31 -11.62 4.33
C VAL A 322 -13.29 -12.31 5.70
N THR A 323 -14.11 -11.83 6.64
CA THR A 323 -14.22 -12.42 7.99
C THR A 323 -14.74 -13.86 7.93
N ALA A 324 -15.72 -14.15 7.06
CA ALA A 324 -16.25 -15.49 6.87
C ALA A 324 -15.18 -16.46 6.31
N ALA A 325 -14.40 -16.02 5.32
CA ALA A 325 -13.30 -16.80 4.76
C ALA A 325 -12.19 -17.08 5.79
N ILE A 326 -11.82 -16.08 6.59
CA ILE A 326 -10.84 -16.25 7.66
C ILE A 326 -11.37 -17.26 8.70
N ARG A 327 -12.64 -17.15 9.09
CA ARG A 327 -13.28 -18.10 10.03
C ARG A 327 -13.21 -19.51 9.50
N ASP A 328 -13.59 -19.73 8.23
CA ASP A 328 -13.58 -21.06 7.62
C ASP A 328 -12.17 -21.68 7.65
N VAL A 329 -11.14 -20.91 7.27
CA VAL A 329 -9.76 -21.39 7.33
C VAL A 329 -9.30 -21.66 8.76
N VAL A 330 -9.60 -20.79 9.72
CA VAL A 330 -9.27 -20.99 11.15
C VAL A 330 -9.94 -22.26 11.69
N ASP A 331 -11.20 -22.48 11.38
CA ASP A 331 -11.94 -23.65 11.81
C ASP A 331 -11.40 -24.95 11.17
N GLN A 332 -10.97 -24.88 9.91
CA GLN A 332 -10.30 -26.01 9.25
C GLN A 332 -8.94 -26.33 9.90
N CYS A 333 -8.15 -25.31 10.27
CA CYS A 333 -6.88 -25.50 10.97
C CYS A 333 -7.03 -26.09 12.37
N ARG A 334 -8.13 -25.78 13.08
CA ARG A 334 -8.41 -26.32 14.42
C ARG A 334 -8.87 -27.78 14.41
N ARG A 335 -9.30 -28.28 13.26
CA ARG A 335 -9.70 -29.68 13.09
C ARG A 335 -8.56 -30.62 12.68
N GLN A 336 -7.40 -30.07 12.38
CA GLN A 336 -6.16 -30.82 12.10
C GLN A 336 -5.39 -31.12 13.39
#